data_f9e181a229a3f162e20eb12d74bcb7be
#
_entry.id   f9e181a229a3f162e20eb12d74bcb7be
#
_cell.length_a   1.000
_cell.length_b   1.000
_cell.length_c   1.000
_cell.angle_alpha   90.00
_cell.angle_beta   90.00
_cell.angle_gamma   90.00
#
_symmetry.space_group_name_H-M   'P 1'
#
loop_
_entity.id
_entity.type
_entity.pdbx_description
1 polymer ?
#
loop_
_entity_poly.entity_id
_entity_poly.type
_entity_poly.pdbx_seq_one_letter_code
_entity_poly.pdbx_strand_id
1 'polypeptide(L)'
;DGMARMQGFLQGNLDIKGRASDPKAAGFLQMDSASVFVVAAGSTYRFDNKKLEIGNNKLLFNNYNLYAYGKNPFVINGDINFSDPARVLANLKLNAENLQLVDVKRNKESLVYGKLFVNLNSTLRGPLDAITMRGNLQVLGNTDLTYVLKDSPLTVQDRLSDLVTFTSFTDTLYTDRMEEIPPLQLGGMDML
;
A
#
# COMPACT_ATOMS: atom_id res chain seq x y z
N ASP A 1 0.41 15.51 6.84
CA ASP A 1 -0.02 14.20 7.32
C ASP A 1 1.07 13.18 6.99
N GLY A 2 1.85 12.78 8.03
CA GLY A 2 2.97 11.86 7.82
C GLY A 2 2.48 10.44 7.55
N MET A 3 3.13 9.75 6.61
CA MET A 3 2.86 8.34 6.27
C MET A 3 3.23 7.38 7.41
N ALA A 4 4.11 7.79 8.32
CA ALA A 4 4.54 7.00 9.47
C ALA A 4 4.94 7.89 10.65
N ARG A 5 4.82 7.35 11.87
CA ARG A 5 5.26 8.00 13.12
C ARG A 5 6.22 7.06 13.83
N MET A 6 7.39 7.55 14.19
CA MET A 6 8.44 6.78 14.87
C MET A 6 8.55 7.23 16.33
N GLN A 7 8.77 6.26 17.23
CA GLN A 7 9.00 6.45 18.66
C GLN A 7 10.16 5.55 19.10
N GLY A 8 10.83 5.90 20.22
CA GLY A 8 11.93 5.14 20.80
C GLY A 8 13.26 5.87 20.72
N PHE A 9 14.32 5.16 21.04
CA PHE A 9 15.68 5.69 21.08
C PHE A 9 16.57 4.98 20.07
N LEU A 10 17.50 5.73 19.49
CA LEU A 10 18.57 5.21 18.65
C LEU A 10 19.89 5.41 19.40
N GLN A 11 20.60 4.31 19.63
CA GLN A 11 21.94 4.32 20.22
C GLN A 11 22.94 3.78 19.20
N GLY A 12 24.16 4.22 19.28
CA GLY A 12 25.19 3.72 18.38
C GLY A 12 26.57 4.29 18.65
N ASN A 13 27.54 3.67 18.00
CA ASN A 13 28.90 4.17 17.88
C ASN A 13 29.30 4.08 16.42
N LEU A 14 29.98 5.08 15.92
CA LEU A 14 30.45 5.16 14.54
C LEU A 14 31.89 5.65 14.52
N ASP A 15 32.81 4.81 14.11
CA ASP A 15 34.21 5.12 13.83
C ASP A 15 34.40 5.36 12.34
N ILE A 16 34.91 6.51 11.98
CA ILE A 16 35.22 6.86 10.59
C ILE A 16 36.74 6.96 10.45
N LYS A 17 37.31 6.14 9.55
CA LYS A 17 38.74 6.06 9.27
C LYS A 17 39.00 6.15 7.75
N GLY A 18 40.21 6.46 7.37
CA GLY A 18 40.64 6.50 5.98
C GLY A 18 40.88 7.91 5.45
N ARG A 19 40.92 8.04 4.13
CA ARG A 19 41.08 9.30 3.45
C ARG A 19 39.74 10.02 3.29
N ALA A 20 39.78 11.36 3.24
CA ALA A 20 38.54 12.13 3.02
C ALA A 20 37.81 11.77 1.71
N SER A 21 38.56 11.25 0.70
CA SER A 21 37.99 10.75 -0.58
C SER A 21 37.49 9.31 -0.52
N ASP A 22 37.85 8.52 0.51
CA ASP A 22 37.42 7.14 0.70
C ASP A 22 37.29 6.86 2.20
N PRO A 23 36.30 7.44 2.90
CA PRO A 23 36.09 7.21 4.33
C PRO A 23 35.52 5.81 4.54
N LYS A 24 36.01 5.11 5.55
CA LYS A 24 35.53 3.81 5.99
C LYS A 24 34.83 3.96 7.32
N ALA A 25 33.55 3.69 7.35
CA ALA A 25 32.74 3.70 8.55
C ALA A 25 32.58 2.27 9.10
N ALA A 26 32.75 2.15 10.42
CA ALA A 26 32.53 0.92 11.17
C ALA A 26 31.90 1.25 12.53
N GLY A 27 31.16 0.32 13.11
CA GLY A 27 30.51 0.53 14.40
C GLY A 27 29.22 -0.28 14.55
N PHE A 28 28.25 0.30 15.23
CA PHE A 28 26.92 -0.30 15.36
C PHE A 28 25.83 0.75 15.55
N LEU A 29 24.60 0.37 15.21
CA LEU A 29 23.37 1.05 15.59
C LEU A 29 22.48 0.07 16.36
N GLN A 30 21.74 0.57 17.34
CA GLN A 30 20.79 -0.20 18.12
C GLN A 30 19.52 0.62 18.30
N MET A 31 18.40 0.03 17.94
CA MET A 31 17.08 0.57 18.23
C MET A 31 16.70 0.13 19.65
N ASP A 32 16.48 1.09 20.58
CA ASP A 32 16.05 0.77 21.93
C ASP A 32 14.59 1.18 22.11
N SER A 33 13.75 0.16 22.39
CA SER A 33 12.30 0.34 22.58
C SER A 33 11.63 1.10 21.42
N ALA A 34 12.21 0.97 20.22
CA ALA A 34 11.77 1.72 19.05
C ALA A 34 10.61 1.04 18.35
N SER A 35 9.69 1.85 17.86
CA SER A 35 8.55 1.40 17.07
C SER A 35 8.20 2.42 15.99
N VAL A 36 7.56 1.94 14.93
CA VAL A 36 7.01 2.76 13.87
C VAL A 36 5.53 2.45 13.68
N PHE A 37 4.68 3.45 13.75
CA PHE A 37 3.27 3.36 13.37
C PHE A 37 3.13 3.71 11.90
N VAL A 38 2.64 2.77 11.09
CA VAL A 38 2.38 2.95 9.65
C VAL A 38 0.91 3.25 9.46
N VAL A 39 0.59 4.48 9.03
CA VAL A 39 -0.79 4.97 8.90
C VAL A 39 -1.60 4.12 7.91
N ALA A 40 -1.03 3.79 6.76
CA ALA A 40 -1.70 2.98 5.72
C ALA A 40 -2.07 1.57 6.20
N ALA A 41 -1.26 0.97 7.09
CA ALA A 41 -1.51 -0.35 7.67
C ALA A 41 -2.32 -0.28 8.97
N GLY A 42 -2.50 0.92 9.55
CA GLY A 42 -3.10 1.11 10.88
C GLY A 42 -2.35 0.35 11.98
N SER A 43 -1.07 0.09 11.79
CA SER A 43 -0.31 -0.91 12.55
C SER A 43 0.98 -0.33 13.11
N THR A 44 1.32 -0.74 14.34
CA THR A 44 2.61 -0.42 14.98
C THR A 44 3.56 -1.59 14.83
N TYR A 45 4.73 -1.32 14.29
CA TYR A 45 5.82 -2.27 14.17
C TYR A 45 6.92 -1.93 15.18
N ARG A 46 7.31 -2.91 16.00
CA ARG A 46 8.38 -2.77 16.99
C ARG A 46 9.66 -3.35 16.45
N PHE A 47 10.73 -2.58 16.54
CA PHE A 47 12.07 -3.01 16.14
C PHE A 47 12.65 -3.99 17.16
N ASP A 48 13.50 -4.90 16.67
CA ASP A 48 14.35 -5.72 17.52
C ASP A 48 15.38 -4.80 18.23
N ASN A 49 15.66 -5.10 19.50
CA ASN A 49 16.68 -4.39 20.26
C ASN A 49 18.12 -4.90 19.96
N LYS A 50 18.29 -5.75 18.95
CA LYS A 50 19.60 -6.22 18.51
C LYS A 50 20.42 -5.08 17.90
N LYS A 51 21.73 -5.19 18.07
CA LYS A 51 22.67 -4.31 17.39
C LYS A 51 22.70 -4.62 15.90
N LEU A 52 22.64 -3.58 15.09
CA LEU A 52 22.92 -3.62 13.67
C LEU A 52 24.38 -3.22 13.49
N GLU A 53 25.19 -4.11 12.96
CA GLU A 53 26.61 -3.84 12.74
C GLU A 53 26.83 -2.95 11.52
N ILE A 54 27.79 -2.05 11.63
CA ILE A 54 28.29 -1.23 10.54
C ILE A 54 29.70 -1.68 10.23
N GLY A 55 29.91 -2.16 9.01
CA GLY A 55 31.23 -2.56 8.53
C GLY A 55 31.47 -2.16 7.09
N ASN A 56 32.59 -1.54 6.79
CA ASN A 56 32.96 -1.10 5.45
C ASN A 56 31.83 -0.29 4.74
N ASN A 57 31.31 0.71 5.42
CA ASN A 57 30.22 1.56 4.93
C ASN A 57 28.92 0.81 4.62
N LYS A 58 28.67 -0.33 5.27
CA LYS A 58 27.46 -1.11 5.16
C LYS A 58 26.80 -1.29 6.50
N LEU A 59 25.51 -1.06 6.58
CA LEU A 59 24.66 -1.44 7.70
C LEU A 59 24.16 -2.87 7.45
N LEU A 60 24.52 -3.80 8.33
CA LEU A 60 24.29 -5.22 8.18
C LEU A 60 23.05 -5.67 8.96
N PHE A 61 22.14 -6.36 8.29
CA PHE A 61 20.97 -6.99 8.88
C PHE A 61 21.19 -8.51 8.91
N ASN A 62 21.28 -9.06 10.11
CA ASN A 62 21.45 -10.50 10.32
C ASN A 62 20.29 -11.01 11.18
N ASN A 63 19.28 -11.60 10.54
CA ASN A 63 18.04 -12.04 11.18
C ASN A 63 17.47 -10.96 12.10
N TYR A 64 17.38 -9.74 11.58
CA TYR A 64 16.83 -8.60 12.29
C TYR A 64 15.31 -8.65 12.24
N ASN A 65 14.66 -8.60 13.40
CA ASN A 65 13.23 -8.80 13.51
C ASN A 65 12.48 -7.48 13.65
N LEU A 66 11.35 -7.41 12.95
CA LEU A 66 10.36 -6.37 13.10
C LEU A 66 9.04 -7.02 13.48
N TYR A 67 8.50 -6.68 14.64
CA TYR A 67 7.29 -7.28 15.18
C TYR A 67 6.10 -6.36 14.97
N ALA A 68 5.05 -6.87 14.33
CA ALA A 68 3.75 -6.20 14.27
C ALA A 68 2.86 -6.65 15.44
N TYR A 69 1.74 -7.26 15.14
CA TYR A 69 0.87 -7.89 16.12
C TYR A 69 1.30 -9.35 16.32
N GLY A 70 1.32 -9.81 17.54
CA GLY A 70 1.63 -11.21 17.84
C GLY A 70 3.13 -11.52 17.91
N LYS A 71 3.46 -12.82 17.75
CA LYS A 71 4.81 -13.36 17.98
C LYS A 71 5.64 -13.53 16.70
N ASN A 72 4.99 -13.55 15.54
CA ASN A 72 5.65 -13.82 14.28
C ASN A 72 6.28 -12.55 13.72
N PRO A 73 7.61 -12.51 13.58
CA PRO A 73 8.30 -11.33 13.10
C PRO A 73 8.32 -11.27 11.58
N PHE A 74 8.54 -10.08 11.12
CA PHE A 74 9.08 -9.81 9.81
C PHE A 74 10.60 -9.81 9.90
N VAL A 75 11.27 -10.73 9.22
CA VAL A 75 12.72 -10.97 9.33
C VAL A 75 13.43 -10.29 8.18
N ILE A 76 14.45 -9.51 8.49
CA ILE A 76 15.26 -8.76 7.54
C ILE A 76 16.68 -9.32 7.55
N ASN A 77 17.22 -9.64 6.37
CA ASN A 77 18.60 -10.04 6.15
C ASN A 77 19.19 -9.23 5.00
N GLY A 78 20.50 -8.98 5.04
CA GLY A 78 21.20 -8.27 3.97
C GLY A 78 21.92 -7.02 4.43
N ASP A 79 22.07 -6.05 3.53
CA ASP A 79 22.81 -4.82 3.82
C ASP A 79 22.22 -3.57 3.15
N ILE A 80 22.51 -2.44 3.77
CA ILE A 80 22.37 -1.10 3.18
C ILE A 80 23.78 -0.52 3.04
N ASN A 81 24.21 -0.31 1.80
CA ASN A 81 25.53 0.22 1.46
C ASN A 81 25.45 1.74 1.27
N PHE A 82 26.19 2.48 2.08
CA PHE A 82 26.30 3.93 2.05
C PHE A 82 27.74 4.41 1.73
N SER A 83 28.53 3.60 1.01
CA SER A 83 29.87 4.00 0.53
C SER A 83 29.82 5.25 -0.35
N ASP A 84 28.75 5.41 -1.11
CA ASP A 84 28.40 6.63 -1.81
C ASP A 84 27.17 7.28 -1.14
N PRO A 85 27.33 8.36 -0.36
CA PRO A 85 26.22 9.03 0.30
C PRO A 85 25.17 9.60 -0.66
N ALA A 86 25.56 9.91 -1.90
CA ALA A 86 24.64 10.38 -2.93
C ALA A 86 23.81 9.25 -3.54
N ARG A 87 24.24 7.99 -3.37
CA ARG A 87 23.57 6.81 -3.91
C ARG A 87 23.62 5.64 -2.92
N VAL A 88 22.84 5.71 -1.87
CA VAL A 88 22.71 4.64 -0.89
C VAL A 88 21.96 3.45 -1.50
N LEU A 89 22.55 2.26 -1.46
CA LEU A 89 22.01 1.04 -2.07
C LEU A 89 21.50 0.08 -1.01
N ALA A 90 20.29 -0.43 -1.22
CA ALA A 90 19.72 -1.51 -0.42
C ALA A 90 19.85 -2.86 -1.16
N ASN A 91 20.20 -3.91 -0.41
CA ASN A 91 20.16 -5.30 -0.84
C ASN A 91 19.65 -6.13 0.33
N LEU A 92 18.32 -6.24 0.44
CA LEU A 92 17.66 -6.84 1.59
C LEU A 92 16.82 -8.03 1.15
N LYS A 93 16.81 -9.08 1.96
CA LYS A 93 15.90 -10.21 1.88
C LYS A 93 14.92 -10.14 3.03
N LEU A 94 13.64 -10.22 2.71
CA LEU A 94 12.52 -10.05 3.62
C LEU A 94 11.73 -11.35 3.71
N ASN A 95 11.53 -11.84 4.91
CA ASN A 95 10.77 -13.06 5.18
C ASN A 95 9.75 -12.80 6.29
N ALA A 96 8.54 -13.31 6.10
CA ALA A 96 7.53 -13.35 7.14
C ALA A 96 6.65 -14.59 6.96
N GLU A 97 6.32 -15.25 8.05
CA GLU A 97 5.42 -16.39 8.09
C GLU A 97 4.28 -16.10 9.05
N ASN A 98 3.04 -16.24 8.57
CA ASN A 98 1.82 -15.95 9.33
C ASN A 98 1.91 -14.60 10.07
N LEU A 99 2.42 -13.60 9.39
CA LEU A 99 2.54 -12.25 9.93
C LEU A 99 1.18 -11.57 9.89
N GLN A 100 0.71 -11.09 11.04
CA GLN A 100 -0.44 -10.20 11.09
C GLN A 100 0.00 -8.79 10.66
N LEU A 101 -0.18 -8.50 9.37
CA LEU A 101 0.28 -7.25 8.74
C LEU A 101 -0.64 -6.08 9.08
N VAL A 102 -1.94 -6.32 9.22
CA VAL A 102 -2.95 -5.30 9.50
C VAL A 102 -3.82 -5.76 10.67
N ASP A 103 -4.12 -4.83 11.58
CA ASP A 103 -5.14 -4.99 12.63
C ASP A 103 -5.83 -3.65 12.88
N VAL A 104 -6.80 -3.33 12.04
CA VAL A 104 -7.55 -2.08 12.10
C VAL A 104 -8.95 -2.35 12.59
N LYS A 105 -9.34 -1.71 13.69
CA LYS A 105 -10.71 -1.74 14.19
C LYS A 105 -11.62 -0.93 13.28
N ARG A 106 -12.85 -1.42 13.08
CA ARG A 106 -13.86 -0.69 12.33
C ARG A 106 -14.17 0.63 13.01
N ASN A 107 -14.09 1.73 12.27
CA ASN A 107 -14.64 3.02 12.65
C ASN A 107 -15.35 3.65 11.44
N LYS A 108 -16.10 4.74 11.68
CA LYS A 108 -16.90 5.42 10.63
C LYS A 108 -16.06 6.03 9.50
N GLU A 109 -14.79 6.28 9.75
CA GLU A 109 -13.86 6.94 8.82
C GLU A 109 -12.89 5.95 8.17
N SER A 110 -12.82 4.72 8.67
CA SER A 110 -11.91 3.70 8.13
C SER A 110 -12.36 3.23 6.75
N LEU A 111 -11.48 3.38 5.77
CA LEU A 111 -11.65 2.78 4.44
C LEU A 111 -11.30 1.29 4.44
N VAL A 112 -10.41 0.88 5.35
CA VAL A 112 -9.97 -0.50 5.52
C VAL A 112 -10.06 -0.85 6.99
N TYR A 113 -10.63 -1.99 7.32
CA TYR A 113 -10.65 -2.53 8.68
C TYR A 113 -10.65 -4.05 8.66
N GLY A 114 -10.25 -4.65 9.79
CA GLY A 114 -10.11 -6.09 9.96
C GLY A 114 -8.67 -6.51 10.15
N LYS A 115 -8.38 -7.77 9.86
CA LYS A 115 -7.06 -8.40 10.05
C LYS A 115 -6.55 -8.97 8.75
N LEU A 116 -5.28 -8.72 8.45
CA LEU A 116 -4.60 -9.28 7.28
C LEU A 116 -3.42 -10.11 7.74
N PHE A 117 -3.44 -11.40 7.40
CA PHE A 117 -2.35 -12.33 7.65
C PHE A 117 -1.68 -12.73 6.35
N VAL A 118 -0.35 -12.71 6.34
CA VAL A 118 0.45 -12.97 5.14
C VAL A 118 1.66 -13.83 5.41
N ASN A 119 2.04 -14.60 4.38
CA ASN A 119 3.41 -15.06 4.19
C ASN A 119 4.08 -14.17 3.15
N LEU A 120 5.31 -13.76 3.43
CA LEU A 120 6.11 -12.96 2.51
C LEU A 120 7.50 -13.56 2.37
N ASN A 121 7.96 -13.69 1.14
CA ASN A 121 9.36 -13.96 0.81
C ASN A 121 9.74 -13.06 -0.35
N SER A 122 10.56 -12.06 -0.10
CA SER A 122 10.92 -11.07 -1.11
C SER A 122 12.33 -10.55 -0.97
N THR A 123 12.82 -9.95 -2.03
CA THR A 123 14.08 -9.22 -2.09
C THR A 123 13.83 -7.77 -2.47
N LEU A 124 14.50 -6.87 -1.76
CA LEU A 124 14.55 -5.44 -2.06
C LEU A 124 15.94 -5.11 -2.58
N ARG A 125 16.04 -4.51 -3.76
CA ARG A 125 17.32 -4.14 -4.36
C ARG A 125 17.22 -2.79 -5.07
N GLY A 126 18.28 -2.03 -5.00
CA GLY A 126 18.43 -0.77 -5.71
C GLY A 126 18.73 0.41 -4.79
N PRO A 127 18.85 1.60 -5.36
CA PRO A 127 19.02 2.83 -4.58
C PRO A 127 17.74 3.12 -3.78
N LEU A 128 17.89 3.79 -2.61
CA LEU A 128 16.77 4.02 -1.68
C LEU A 128 15.64 4.86 -2.29
N ASP A 129 15.94 5.66 -3.29
CA ASP A 129 14.99 6.48 -4.06
C ASP A 129 14.30 5.72 -5.22
N ALA A 130 14.84 4.53 -5.59
CA ALA A 130 14.31 3.70 -6.68
C ALA A 130 14.43 2.20 -6.36
N ILE A 131 13.87 1.77 -5.24
CA ILE A 131 13.90 0.38 -4.79
C ILE A 131 13.01 -0.50 -5.67
N THR A 132 13.56 -1.64 -6.11
CA THR A 132 12.80 -2.70 -6.76
C THR A 132 12.55 -3.83 -5.75
N MET A 133 11.28 -4.19 -5.56
CA MET A 133 10.87 -5.34 -4.76
C MET A 133 10.43 -6.49 -5.67
N ARG A 134 10.97 -7.69 -5.43
CA ARG A 134 10.57 -8.93 -6.12
C ARG A 134 10.36 -10.03 -5.10
N GLY A 135 9.26 -10.78 -5.23
CA GLY A 135 8.98 -11.86 -4.30
C GLY A 135 7.56 -12.37 -4.39
N ASN A 136 7.21 -13.22 -3.45
CA ASN A 136 5.89 -13.82 -3.31
C ASN A 136 5.24 -13.30 -2.04
N LEU A 137 4.00 -12.84 -2.17
CA LEU A 137 3.10 -12.52 -1.09
C LEU A 137 1.91 -13.46 -1.15
N GLN A 138 1.65 -14.18 -0.06
CA GLN A 138 0.49 -15.05 0.07
C GLN A 138 -0.40 -14.52 1.19
N VAL A 139 -1.64 -14.22 0.86
CA VAL A 139 -2.68 -13.89 1.84
C VAL A 139 -3.22 -15.21 2.42
N LEU A 140 -3.30 -15.30 3.74
CA LEU A 140 -3.71 -16.51 4.44
C LEU A 140 -5.21 -16.55 4.69
N GLY A 141 -5.75 -17.78 4.83
CA GLY A 141 -7.19 -18.01 4.98
C GLY A 141 -7.81 -17.50 6.29
N ASN A 142 -7.00 -17.14 7.29
CA ASN A 142 -7.41 -16.50 8.53
C ASN A 142 -7.52 -14.96 8.41
N THR A 143 -7.38 -14.42 7.20
CA THR A 143 -7.59 -12.99 6.91
C THR A 143 -9.07 -12.66 6.90
N ASP A 144 -9.42 -11.59 7.62
CA ASP A 144 -10.75 -10.97 7.63
C ASP A 144 -10.56 -9.47 7.43
N LEU A 145 -10.54 -9.04 6.17
CA LEU A 145 -10.28 -7.66 5.77
C LEU A 145 -11.45 -7.13 4.95
N THR A 146 -11.98 -6.00 5.37
CA THR A 146 -13.05 -5.29 4.67
C THR A 146 -12.51 -3.97 4.11
N TYR A 147 -12.75 -3.74 2.83
CA TYR A 147 -12.52 -2.45 2.17
C TYR A 147 -13.84 -1.76 1.91
N VAL A 148 -13.98 -0.52 2.37
CA VAL A 148 -15.19 0.29 2.20
C VAL A 148 -14.99 1.25 1.02
N LEU A 149 -15.74 1.04 -0.04
CA LEU A 149 -15.81 1.97 -1.16
C LEU A 149 -16.67 3.17 -0.73
N LYS A 150 -16.03 4.30 -0.43
CA LYS A 150 -16.76 5.55 -0.06
C LYS A 150 -17.31 6.30 -1.27
N ASP A 151 -16.71 6.12 -2.42
CA ASP A 151 -17.14 6.72 -3.68
C ASP A 151 -17.71 5.66 -4.61
N SER A 152 -18.93 5.19 -4.31
CA SER A 152 -19.77 4.68 -5.38
C SER A 152 -20.41 5.88 -6.04
N PRO A 153 -20.11 6.19 -7.32
CA PRO A 153 -20.79 7.28 -8.04
C PRO A 153 -22.28 7.00 -8.27
N LEU A 154 -22.79 5.94 -7.70
CA LEU A 154 -24.18 5.53 -7.76
C LEU A 154 -24.79 5.58 -6.37
N THR A 155 -25.07 6.77 -5.88
CA THR A 155 -26.05 6.93 -4.80
C THR A 155 -27.39 6.44 -5.31
N VAL A 156 -28.20 5.84 -4.42
CA VAL A 156 -29.57 5.39 -4.77
C VAL A 156 -30.38 6.52 -5.40
N GLN A 157 -30.04 7.76 -5.08
CA GLN A 157 -30.64 8.98 -5.64
C GLN A 157 -30.27 9.21 -7.11
N ASP A 158 -29.02 8.94 -7.53
CA ASP A 158 -28.61 9.05 -8.93
C ASP A 158 -29.23 7.95 -9.79
N ARG A 159 -29.46 6.76 -9.23
CA ARG A 159 -30.16 5.67 -9.93
C ARG A 159 -31.66 5.94 -10.12
N LEU A 160 -32.26 6.70 -9.21
CA LEU A 160 -33.68 7.05 -9.31
C LEU A 160 -33.91 8.25 -10.23
N SER A 161 -33.01 9.20 -10.32
CA SER A 161 -33.12 10.34 -11.22
C SER A 161 -32.95 9.98 -12.69
N ASP A 162 -32.15 8.96 -13.01
CA ASP A 162 -31.97 8.45 -14.38
C ASP A 162 -33.04 7.43 -14.82
N LEU A 163 -33.73 6.80 -13.85
CA LEU A 163 -34.70 5.73 -14.13
C LEU A 163 -36.17 6.18 -14.03
N VAL A 164 -36.45 7.34 -13.46
CA VAL A 164 -37.82 7.80 -13.27
C VAL A 164 -37.96 9.21 -13.82
N THR A 165 -38.20 9.33 -15.11
CA THR A 165 -38.81 10.51 -15.69
C THR A 165 -40.29 10.44 -15.38
N PHE A 166 -40.75 11.17 -14.36
CA PHE A 166 -42.20 11.36 -14.14
C PHE A 166 -42.75 12.20 -15.28
N THR A 167 -43.22 11.59 -16.34
CA THR A 167 -44.12 12.23 -17.29
C THR A 167 -45.45 12.47 -16.58
N SER A 168 -45.84 13.72 -16.45
CA SER A 168 -47.12 14.11 -15.91
C SER A 168 -48.25 13.51 -16.79
N PHE A 169 -49.11 12.69 -16.22
CA PHE A 169 -50.27 12.06 -16.92
C PHE A 169 -51.31 13.08 -17.40
N THR A 170 -51.12 14.37 -17.10
CA THR A 170 -52.00 15.45 -17.59
C THR A 170 -51.77 15.80 -19.06
N ASP A 171 -50.60 15.43 -19.65
CA ASP A 171 -50.30 15.72 -21.06
C ASP A 171 -50.87 14.68 -22.05
N THR A 172 -51.42 13.57 -21.57
CA THR A 172 -51.96 12.49 -22.43
C THR A 172 -53.43 12.68 -22.74
N LEU A 173 -54.10 13.69 -22.16
CA LEU A 173 -55.54 13.85 -22.35
C LEU A 173 -55.93 14.97 -23.36
N TYR A 174 -54.96 15.70 -23.93
CA TYR A 174 -55.25 16.77 -24.90
C TYR A 174 -54.19 16.83 -26.01
N THR A 175 -54.21 15.85 -26.93
CA THR A 175 -53.75 16.10 -28.31
C THR A 175 -54.52 15.21 -29.26
N ASP A 176 -55.77 15.58 -29.49
CA ASP A 176 -56.46 15.21 -30.70
C ASP A 176 -55.90 16.13 -31.81
N ARG A 177 -54.73 15.80 -32.31
CA ARG A 177 -54.21 16.24 -33.60
C ARG A 177 -53.87 14.98 -34.40
N MET A 178 -54.81 14.70 -35.33
CA MET A 178 -54.50 13.84 -36.48
C MET A 178 -53.29 14.43 -37.20
N GLU A 179 -52.10 13.87 -37.00
CA GLU A 179 -51.03 14.10 -37.96
C GLU A 179 -51.32 13.29 -39.20
N GLU A 180 -51.55 14.00 -40.33
CA GLU A 180 -51.66 13.44 -41.65
C GLU A 180 -50.35 12.67 -41.95
N ILE A 181 -50.48 11.33 -42.16
CA ILE A 181 -49.39 10.48 -42.56
C ILE A 181 -49.05 10.83 -44.02
N PRO A 182 -47.83 11.29 -44.32
CA PRO A 182 -47.46 11.57 -45.71
C PRO A 182 -47.42 10.25 -46.51
N PRO A 183 -47.89 10.25 -47.79
CA PRO A 183 -47.97 9.05 -48.59
C PRO A 183 -46.56 8.46 -48.83
N LEU A 184 -46.43 7.14 -48.65
CA LEU A 184 -45.26 6.38 -48.96
C LEU A 184 -44.94 6.48 -50.45
N GLN A 185 -43.85 7.15 -50.81
CA GLN A 185 -43.28 7.07 -52.15
C GLN A 185 -42.45 5.77 -52.28
N LEU A 186 -43.05 4.78 -52.96
CA LEU A 186 -42.35 3.63 -53.47
C LEU A 186 -41.42 4.05 -54.60
N GLY A 187 -40.12 4.21 -54.29
CA GLY A 187 -39.07 4.40 -55.29
C GLY A 187 -38.94 3.13 -56.16
N GLY A 188 -39.15 3.30 -57.49
CA GLY A 188 -39.07 2.22 -58.45
C GLY A 188 -37.66 1.61 -58.50
N MET A 189 -37.60 0.28 -58.51
CA MET A 189 -36.41 -0.48 -58.95
C MET A 189 -36.42 -0.53 -60.45
N ASP A 190 -35.46 0.15 -61.08
CA ASP A 190 -35.08 -0.14 -62.49
C ASP A 190 -34.10 -1.32 -62.51
N MET A 191 -34.56 -2.43 -63.13
CA MET A 191 -33.70 -3.52 -63.57
C MET A 191 -33.27 -3.25 -65.02
N LEU A 192 -31.97 -3.18 -65.22
CA LEU A 192 -31.30 -3.60 -66.46
C LEU A 192 -30.00 -4.30 -66.05
#